data_d156a78867979a3e8e1b6eca638f81ea
#
_entry.id   d156a78867979a3e8e1b6eca638f81ea
#
_cell.length_a   1.000
_cell.length_b   1.000
_cell.length_c   1.000
_cell.angle_alpha   90.00
_cell.angle_beta   90.00
_cell.angle_gamma   90.00
#
_symmetry.space_group_name_H-M   'P 1'
#
loop_
_entity.id
_entity.type
_entity.pdbx_description
1 polymer ?
#
loop_
_entity_poly.entity_id
_entity_poly.type
_entity_poly.pdbx_seq_one_letter_code
_entity_poly.pdbx_strand_id
1 'polypeptide(L)'
;RRADGATVIAEYHVSAADPNIADRTETALLTIPQPYVNHNGGMLAFGPDGNLYIGMGDGGSANDPGNRAQNVNELLGKILRLDVDHPASTTQHYSSPADNPFAGAIAGRDEIYALGLRNPWRFSFDRQTGDLMAGDVGQSAREEVDRIVRGGNFGWRTFEGTLCTGNNPPPCDPTPFVPPITEYDHSNGRCSITGGYVYRGAQGALPLGSYLFGDFCSGEIFLLQGNFAPGSTFALVAATGQNISSFGEDQDGELYVVEYGGAVLKVAGAPCASLRLDPPSLAFPASGGSGTVAVTAPDACSWTAATPDPWITITAGASGAGNGTVRYDVAASTEARPRTGAVRIASQVHTVRQANPPRCTLEVSPRRFTVPVVGIAGTIAVSAPEGCAWTASSPVPWVVLTPAGGSGSGSIAITIAPTTAPGSRRTRIRIGSRTVQVTQSSQVNVPNGL
;
A
#
# COMPACT_ATOMS: atom_id res chain seq x y z
N ARG A 1 -29.26 -6.09 -22.83
CA ARG A 1 -29.39 -6.61 -24.23
C ARG A 1 -30.61 -5.99 -24.91
N ARG A 2 -30.50 -5.66 -26.18
CA ARG A 2 -31.63 -5.27 -27.02
C ARG A 2 -32.45 -6.49 -27.45
N ALA A 3 -33.62 -6.24 -28.01
CA ALA A 3 -34.53 -7.29 -28.46
C ALA A 3 -33.90 -8.19 -29.58
N ASP A 4 -32.95 -7.67 -30.35
CA ASP A 4 -32.18 -8.39 -31.36
C ASP A 4 -31.03 -9.23 -30.78
N GLY A 5 -30.85 -9.20 -29.45
CA GLY A 5 -29.80 -9.92 -28.73
C GLY A 5 -28.47 -9.16 -28.62
N ALA A 6 -28.30 -8.00 -29.24
CA ALA A 6 -27.03 -7.24 -29.14
C ALA A 6 -26.74 -6.79 -27.71
N THR A 7 -25.50 -6.81 -27.35
CA THR A 7 -25.00 -6.17 -26.10
C THR A 7 -24.91 -4.66 -26.32
N VAL A 8 -25.45 -3.87 -25.40
CA VAL A 8 -25.35 -2.41 -25.41
C VAL A 8 -24.63 -1.98 -24.13
N ILE A 9 -23.58 -1.18 -24.28
CA ILE A 9 -22.96 -0.41 -23.23
C ILE A 9 -23.53 1.00 -23.32
N ALA A 10 -24.12 1.47 -22.25
CA ALA A 10 -24.81 2.75 -22.23
C ALA A 10 -24.54 3.52 -20.95
N GLU A 11 -24.59 4.83 -21.07
CA GLU A 11 -24.55 5.78 -19.98
C GLU A 11 -25.96 6.26 -19.63
N TYR A 12 -26.21 6.40 -18.34
CA TYR A 12 -27.40 7.02 -17.76
C TYR A 12 -26.98 8.03 -16.70
N HIS A 13 -27.60 9.19 -16.67
CA HIS A 13 -27.36 10.19 -15.63
C HIS A 13 -28.25 9.97 -14.42
N VAL A 14 -27.76 10.35 -13.26
CA VAL A 14 -28.56 10.40 -12.03
C VAL A 14 -29.60 11.48 -12.18
N SER A 15 -30.86 11.20 -11.84
CA SER A 15 -31.96 12.16 -11.90
C SER A 15 -31.70 13.36 -10.98
N ALA A 16 -31.93 14.56 -11.49
CA ALA A 16 -31.81 15.76 -10.68
C ALA A 16 -32.84 15.83 -9.55
N ALA A 17 -33.93 15.06 -9.64
CA ALA A 17 -35.02 15.05 -8.66
C ALA A 17 -34.83 14.00 -7.54
N ASP A 18 -34.12 12.90 -7.82
CA ASP A 18 -33.86 11.82 -6.84
C ASP A 18 -32.52 11.14 -7.13
N PRO A 19 -31.54 11.19 -6.20
CA PRO A 19 -30.23 10.59 -6.40
C PRO A 19 -30.23 9.06 -6.46
N ASN A 20 -31.35 8.40 -6.14
CA ASN A 20 -31.51 6.94 -6.22
C ASN A 20 -32.15 6.49 -7.53
N ILE A 21 -32.46 7.41 -8.45
CA ILE A 21 -33.13 7.11 -9.73
C ILE A 21 -32.26 7.61 -10.87
N ALA A 22 -32.03 6.76 -11.87
CA ALA A 22 -31.44 7.18 -13.14
C ALA A 22 -32.45 7.84 -14.05
N ASP A 23 -32.03 8.85 -14.81
CA ASP A 23 -32.84 9.39 -15.90
C ASP A 23 -33.10 8.30 -16.95
N ARG A 24 -34.26 8.39 -17.62
CA ARG A 24 -34.65 7.38 -18.62
C ARG A 24 -33.92 7.55 -19.96
N THR A 25 -33.21 8.62 -20.15
CA THR A 25 -32.47 8.89 -21.40
C THR A 25 -31.23 8.01 -21.46
N GLU A 26 -31.22 7.08 -22.41
CA GLU A 26 -30.08 6.23 -22.71
C GLU A 26 -29.12 6.95 -23.67
N THR A 27 -27.84 7.02 -23.35
CA THR A 27 -26.76 7.36 -24.26
C THR A 27 -25.98 6.08 -24.58
N ALA A 28 -26.24 5.47 -25.75
CA ALA A 28 -25.51 4.26 -26.13
C ALA A 28 -24.06 4.60 -26.49
N LEU A 29 -23.11 4.05 -25.73
CA LEU A 29 -21.67 4.18 -26.02
C LEU A 29 -21.27 3.19 -27.10
N LEU A 30 -21.60 1.91 -26.92
CA LEU A 30 -21.18 0.83 -27.81
C LEU A 30 -22.31 -0.19 -27.98
N THR A 31 -22.52 -0.64 -29.21
CA THR A 31 -23.47 -1.73 -29.53
C THR A 31 -22.72 -2.84 -30.23
N ILE A 32 -22.74 -4.04 -29.64
CA ILE A 32 -21.98 -5.21 -30.12
C ILE A 32 -22.96 -6.33 -30.46
N PRO A 33 -23.08 -6.72 -31.75
CA PRO A 33 -23.89 -7.86 -32.16
C PRO A 33 -23.45 -9.15 -31.47
N GLN A 34 -24.40 -9.97 -31.05
CA GLN A 34 -24.14 -11.25 -30.41
C GLN A 34 -24.65 -12.37 -31.31
N PRO A 35 -23.74 -13.24 -31.79
CA PRO A 35 -24.16 -14.32 -32.70
C PRO A 35 -24.90 -15.45 -31.99
N TYR A 36 -24.70 -15.60 -30.67
CA TYR A 36 -25.33 -16.63 -29.85
C TYR A 36 -25.85 -16.03 -28.53
N VAL A 37 -26.60 -16.81 -27.76
CA VAL A 37 -27.27 -16.37 -26.53
C VAL A 37 -26.35 -16.42 -25.28
N ASN A 38 -25.20 -17.06 -25.37
CA ASN A 38 -24.26 -17.29 -24.31
C ASN A 38 -22.91 -16.58 -24.56
N HIS A 39 -21.98 -16.61 -23.61
CA HIS A 39 -20.66 -15.98 -23.59
C HIS A 39 -20.73 -14.48 -23.94
N ASN A 40 -21.58 -13.77 -23.24
CA ASN A 40 -21.77 -12.35 -23.51
C ASN A 40 -20.84 -11.45 -22.65
N GLY A 41 -20.17 -12.00 -21.64
CA GLY A 41 -19.42 -11.20 -20.68
C GLY A 41 -20.32 -10.17 -19.99
N GLY A 42 -19.93 -8.90 -20.00
CA GLY A 42 -20.73 -7.76 -19.58
C GLY A 42 -20.30 -7.12 -18.26
N MET A 43 -19.17 -7.53 -17.68
CA MET A 43 -18.56 -6.83 -16.56
C MET A 43 -18.03 -5.47 -17.02
N LEU A 44 -18.28 -4.45 -16.21
CA LEU A 44 -17.79 -3.08 -16.38
C LEU A 44 -17.02 -2.66 -15.13
N ALA A 45 -15.88 -2.00 -15.30
CA ALA A 45 -15.17 -1.34 -14.23
C ALA A 45 -14.35 -0.17 -14.76
N PHE A 46 -14.25 0.91 -13.98
CA PHE A 46 -13.25 1.95 -14.24
C PHE A 46 -11.89 1.52 -13.73
N GLY A 47 -10.89 1.65 -14.59
CA GLY A 47 -9.50 1.41 -14.21
C GLY A 47 -8.90 2.57 -13.40
N PRO A 48 -7.73 2.37 -12.78
CA PRO A 48 -7.02 3.44 -12.07
C PRO A 48 -6.57 4.58 -12.98
N ASP A 49 -6.63 4.38 -14.28
CA ASP A 49 -6.34 5.36 -15.34
C ASP A 49 -7.58 6.19 -15.76
N GLY A 50 -8.74 5.96 -15.10
CA GLY A 50 -9.99 6.65 -15.38
C GLY A 50 -10.77 6.12 -16.59
N ASN A 51 -10.23 5.15 -17.33
CA ASN A 51 -10.92 4.59 -18.49
C ASN A 51 -11.89 3.47 -18.11
N LEU A 52 -12.95 3.29 -18.89
CA LEU A 52 -13.93 2.22 -18.75
C LEU A 52 -13.42 0.93 -19.40
N TYR A 53 -13.31 -0.13 -18.61
CA TYR A 53 -12.98 -1.47 -19.08
C TYR A 53 -14.24 -2.34 -19.17
N ILE A 54 -14.31 -3.15 -20.23
CA ILE A 54 -15.49 -3.95 -20.57
C ILE A 54 -15.03 -5.36 -20.93
N GLY A 55 -15.53 -6.38 -20.23
CA GLY A 55 -15.31 -7.78 -20.56
C GLY A 55 -16.33 -8.26 -21.58
N MET A 56 -15.87 -8.77 -22.72
CA MET A 56 -16.72 -9.33 -23.77
C MET A 56 -16.32 -10.77 -24.04
N GLY A 57 -17.27 -11.68 -23.94
CA GLY A 57 -17.06 -13.07 -24.36
C GLY A 57 -16.97 -13.23 -25.88
N ASP A 58 -16.60 -14.41 -26.34
CA ASP A 58 -16.43 -14.76 -27.76
C ASP A 58 -17.72 -14.77 -28.59
N GLY A 59 -18.85 -14.48 -27.93
CA GLY A 59 -20.17 -14.43 -28.53
C GLY A 59 -20.90 -15.75 -28.55
N GLY A 60 -20.31 -16.82 -27.97
CA GLY A 60 -20.99 -18.07 -27.68
C GLY A 60 -20.78 -19.20 -28.66
N SER A 61 -21.52 -20.28 -28.43
CA SER A 61 -21.34 -21.62 -29.03
C SER A 61 -20.07 -22.34 -28.54
N ALA A 62 -19.91 -23.60 -28.93
CA ALA A 62 -18.72 -24.38 -28.59
C ALA A 62 -17.55 -24.01 -29.51
N ASN A 63 -16.32 -23.95 -28.96
CA ASN A 63 -15.07 -23.80 -29.70
C ASN A 63 -14.96 -22.51 -30.52
N ASP A 64 -15.65 -21.43 -30.18
CA ASP A 64 -15.63 -20.18 -30.94
C ASP A 64 -15.61 -20.40 -32.45
N PRO A 65 -16.73 -20.82 -33.06
CA PRO A 65 -16.72 -21.25 -34.46
C PRO A 65 -16.30 -20.15 -35.44
N GLY A 66 -16.40 -18.90 -35.02
CA GLY A 66 -15.97 -17.74 -35.79
C GLY A 66 -14.51 -17.31 -35.56
N ASN A 67 -13.80 -17.97 -34.62
CA ASN A 67 -12.47 -17.56 -34.16
C ASN A 67 -12.44 -16.05 -33.78
N ARG A 68 -13.51 -15.58 -33.14
CA ARG A 68 -13.73 -14.18 -32.84
C ARG A 68 -12.78 -13.67 -31.77
N ALA A 69 -12.45 -14.54 -30.81
CA ALA A 69 -11.50 -14.19 -29.75
C ALA A 69 -10.14 -13.77 -30.29
N GLN A 70 -9.71 -14.36 -31.42
CA GLN A 70 -8.45 -14.05 -32.11
C GLN A 70 -8.61 -12.98 -33.22
N ASN A 71 -9.82 -12.63 -33.60
CA ASN A 71 -10.05 -11.65 -34.66
C ASN A 71 -9.96 -10.21 -34.11
N VAL A 72 -8.90 -9.50 -34.44
CA VAL A 72 -8.69 -8.10 -34.00
C VAL A 72 -9.68 -7.09 -34.62
N ASN A 73 -10.47 -7.49 -35.64
CA ASN A 73 -11.49 -6.63 -36.24
C ASN A 73 -12.86 -6.79 -35.58
N GLU A 74 -12.97 -7.64 -34.56
CA GLU A 74 -14.19 -7.87 -33.79
C GLU A 74 -13.97 -7.54 -32.30
N LEU A 75 -15.05 -7.16 -31.59
CA LEU A 75 -15.01 -6.79 -30.19
C LEU A 75 -15.35 -7.95 -29.25
N LEU A 76 -15.57 -9.16 -29.78
CA LEU A 76 -15.90 -10.37 -29.04
C LEU A 76 -14.63 -11.12 -28.61
N GLY A 77 -14.64 -11.73 -27.43
CA GLY A 77 -13.49 -12.40 -26.82
C GLY A 77 -12.37 -11.44 -26.39
N LYS A 78 -12.74 -10.32 -25.78
CA LYS A 78 -11.85 -9.18 -25.51
C LYS A 78 -12.07 -8.58 -24.11
N ILE A 79 -11.05 -7.92 -23.63
CA ILE A 79 -11.22 -6.77 -22.73
C ILE A 79 -11.10 -5.51 -23.59
N LEU A 80 -12.12 -4.66 -23.56
CA LEU A 80 -12.15 -3.36 -24.23
C LEU A 80 -11.81 -2.26 -23.23
N ARG A 81 -11.26 -1.13 -23.73
CA ARG A 81 -10.92 0.04 -22.90
C ARG A 81 -11.31 1.31 -23.64
N LEU A 82 -12.18 2.11 -23.02
CA LEU A 82 -12.77 3.33 -23.59
C LEU A 82 -12.50 4.53 -22.66
N ASP A 83 -12.23 5.67 -23.25
CA ASP A 83 -12.29 6.99 -22.61
C ASP A 83 -13.71 7.55 -22.84
N VAL A 84 -14.50 7.57 -21.79
CA VAL A 84 -15.91 8.06 -21.84
C VAL A 84 -16.02 9.52 -21.42
N ASP A 85 -14.96 10.10 -20.85
CA ASP A 85 -14.92 11.50 -20.45
C ASP A 85 -14.55 12.44 -21.63
N HIS A 86 -13.84 11.91 -22.64
CA HIS A 86 -13.42 12.65 -23.83
C HIS A 86 -13.94 12.00 -25.11
N PRO A 87 -15.24 12.16 -25.43
CA PRO A 87 -15.83 11.55 -26.62
C PRO A 87 -15.21 12.10 -27.91
N ALA A 88 -15.02 11.22 -28.90
CA ALA A 88 -14.43 11.56 -30.18
C ALA A 88 -15.27 12.54 -31.00
N SER A 89 -16.62 12.51 -30.81
CA SER A 89 -17.56 13.40 -31.47
C SER A 89 -18.91 13.46 -30.73
N THR A 90 -19.84 14.27 -31.22
CA THR A 90 -21.22 14.32 -30.69
C THR A 90 -22.05 13.07 -30.98
N THR A 91 -21.58 12.18 -31.86
CA THR A 91 -22.27 10.93 -32.24
C THR A 91 -21.52 9.68 -31.80
N GLN A 92 -20.24 9.81 -31.46
CA GLN A 92 -19.44 8.76 -30.82
C GLN A 92 -19.11 9.21 -29.41
N HIS A 93 -19.89 8.73 -28.46
CA HIS A 93 -19.90 9.15 -27.06
C HIS A 93 -18.74 8.59 -26.22
N TYR A 94 -17.68 8.14 -26.85
CA TYR A 94 -16.40 7.73 -26.25
C TYR A 94 -15.26 7.99 -27.24
N SER A 95 -14.04 7.93 -26.78
CA SER A 95 -12.83 7.76 -27.61
C SER A 95 -12.05 6.52 -27.16
N SER A 96 -11.16 6.05 -28.01
CA SER A 96 -10.22 4.98 -27.67
C SER A 96 -8.92 5.61 -27.18
N PRO A 97 -8.42 5.23 -25.99
CA PRO A 97 -7.13 5.71 -25.50
C PRO A 97 -6.02 5.47 -26.52
N ALA A 98 -5.18 6.48 -26.75
CA ALA A 98 -4.14 6.45 -27.80
C ALA A 98 -3.07 5.36 -27.58
N ASP A 99 -2.97 4.84 -26.37
CA ASP A 99 -2.07 3.76 -25.99
C ASP A 99 -2.73 2.38 -26.02
N ASN A 100 -3.98 2.26 -26.50
CA ASN A 100 -4.56 0.95 -26.79
C ASN A 100 -3.73 0.23 -27.87
N PRO A 101 -3.60 -1.10 -27.83
CA PRO A 101 -2.71 -1.87 -28.70
C PRO A 101 -2.94 -1.68 -30.20
N PHE A 102 -4.19 -1.40 -30.59
CA PHE A 102 -4.61 -1.25 -31.97
C PHE A 102 -5.04 0.18 -32.34
N ALA A 103 -4.73 1.15 -31.46
CA ALA A 103 -5.12 2.54 -31.69
C ALA A 103 -4.44 3.17 -32.94
N GLY A 104 -5.20 3.96 -33.68
CA GLY A 104 -4.71 4.74 -34.81
C GLY A 104 -4.47 3.93 -36.08
N ALA A 105 -3.23 3.91 -36.60
CA ALA A 105 -2.92 3.27 -37.89
C ALA A 105 -2.66 1.74 -37.78
N ILE A 106 -2.75 1.15 -36.60
CA ILE A 106 -2.53 -0.27 -36.40
C ILE A 106 -3.82 -1.02 -36.79
N ALA A 107 -3.71 -2.08 -37.59
CA ALA A 107 -4.87 -2.85 -38.02
C ALA A 107 -5.54 -3.53 -36.83
N GLY A 108 -6.85 -3.29 -36.64
CA GLY A 108 -7.67 -3.81 -35.57
C GLY A 108 -8.68 -2.78 -35.09
N ARG A 109 -9.43 -3.15 -34.08
CA ARG A 109 -10.39 -2.25 -33.42
C ARG A 109 -9.67 -1.47 -32.32
N ASP A 110 -9.76 -0.16 -32.37
CA ASP A 110 -9.09 0.76 -31.43
C ASP A 110 -9.50 0.55 -29.97
N GLU A 111 -10.68 -0.01 -29.73
CA GLU A 111 -11.24 -0.26 -28.39
C GLU A 111 -10.56 -1.44 -27.66
N ILE A 112 -9.83 -2.29 -28.36
CA ILE A 112 -9.27 -3.52 -27.79
C ILE A 112 -8.10 -3.20 -26.86
N TYR A 113 -8.19 -3.68 -25.60
CA TYR A 113 -7.12 -3.66 -24.62
C TYR A 113 -6.36 -4.99 -24.57
N ALA A 114 -7.11 -6.11 -24.58
CA ALA A 114 -6.59 -7.49 -24.59
C ALA A 114 -7.52 -8.39 -25.39
N LEU A 115 -7.01 -9.54 -25.87
CA LEU A 115 -7.75 -10.46 -26.74
C LEU A 115 -7.50 -11.92 -26.36
N GLY A 116 -8.25 -12.83 -27.02
CA GLY A 116 -8.06 -14.27 -26.82
C GLY A 116 -8.72 -14.80 -25.55
N LEU A 117 -9.82 -14.20 -25.11
CA LEU A 117 -10.63 -14.61 -23.96
C LEU A 117 -11.87 -15.34 -24.45
N ARG A 118 -12.37 -16.31 -23.65
CA ARG A 118 -13.59 -17.05 -23.99
C ARG A 118 -14.84 -16.38 -23.44
N ASN A 119 -14.90 -16.18 -22.14
CA ASN A 119 -16.03 -15.54 -21.47
C ASN A 119 -15.59 -14.94 -20.12
N PRO A 120 -14.85 -13.81 -20.14
CA PRO A 120 -14.39 -13.15 -18.93
C PRO A 120 -15.61 -12.68 -18.13
N TRP A 121 -15.94 -13.45 -17.08
CA TRP A 121 -17.20 -13.26 -16.35
C TRP A 121 -17.12 -12.12 -15.35
N ARG A 122 -16.18 -12.19 -14.40
CA ARG A 122 -15.87 -11.08 -13.50
C ARG A 122 -14.40 -10.77 -13.56
N PHE A 123 -14.10 -9.49 -13.53
CA PHE A 123 -12.74 -8.98 -13.37
C PHE A 123 -12.72 -7.84 -12.36
N SER A 124 -11.57 -7.56 -11.79
CA SER A 124 -11.39 -6.49 -10.83
C SER A 124 -9.98 -5.92 -10.91
N PHE A 125 -9.86 -4.65 -10.56
CA PHE A 125 -8.55 -4.05 -10.34
C PHE A 125 -8.12 -4.23 -8.89
N ASP A 126 -6.89 -4.64 -8.68
CA ASP A 126 -6.26 -4.50 -7.38
C ASP A 126 -6.09 -2.99 -7.07
N ARG A 127 -6.81 -2.48 -6.08
CA ARG A 127 -6.82 -1.06 -5.73
C ARG A 127 -5.46 -0.50 -5.29
N GLN A 128 -4.49 -1.37 -4.95
CA GLN A 128 -3.16 -0.96 -4.54
C GLN A 128 -2.15 -0.97 -5.69
N THR A 129 -2.18 -1.99 -6.55
CA THR A 129 -1.19 -2.15 -7.63
C THR A 129 -1.70 -1.70 -8.99
N GLY A 130 -3.02 -1.69 -9.18
CA GLY A 130 -3.66 -1.46 -10.47
C GLY A 130 -3.69 -2.68 -11.38
N ASP A 131 -3.23 -3.84 -10.91
CA ASP A 131 -3.29 -5.09 -11.68
C ASP A 131 -4.76 -5.47 -11.96
N LEU A 132 -5.04 -5.82 -13.20
CA LEU A 132 -6.36 -6.28 -13.64
C LEU A 132 -6.39 -7.81 -13.61
N MET A 133 -7.25 -8.38 -12.76
CA MET A 133 -7.45 -9.82 -12.59
C MET A 133 -8.80 -10.22 -13.17
N ALA A 134 -8.84 -11.30 -13.96
CA ALA A 134 -10.08 -11.81 -14.54
C ALA A 134 -10.23 -13.31 -14.32
N GLY A 135 -11.47 -13.75 -14.11
CA GLY A 135 -11.84 -15.17 -14.26
C GLY A 135 -12.39 -15.37 -15.66
N ASP A 136 -11.71 -16.17 -16.48
CA ASP A 136 -12.18 -16.53 -17.81
C ASP A 136 -12.77 -17.94 -17.81
N VAL A 137 -14.06 -18.03 -18.15
CA VAL A 137 -14.82 -19.28 -18.11
C VAL A 137 -14.42 -20.15 -19.28
N GLY A 138 -13.90 -21.32 -18.95
CA GLY A 138 -13.50 -22.34 -19.91
C GLY A 138 -14.66 -23.08 -20.57
N GLN A 139 -14.38 -24.03 -21.44
CA GLN A 139 -15.43 -24.76 -22.18
C GLN A 139 -15.85 -26.04 -21.48
N SER A 140 -14.91 -26.92 -21.19
CA SER A 140 -15.23 -28.24 -20.64
C SER A 140 -14.11 -28.90 -19.86
N ALA A 141 -12.94 -28.29 -19.83
CA ALA A 141 -11.74 -28.90 -19.25
C ALA A 141 -11.04 -28.02 -18.22
N ARG A 142 -10.98 -26.72 -18.42
CA ARG A 142 -10.25 -25.79 -17.55
C ARG A 142 -11.00 -24.49 -17.34
N GLU A 143 -10.97 -24.03 -16.11
CA GLU A 143 -11.32 -22.66 -15.69
C GLU A 143 -10.00 -21.95 -15.33
N GLU A 144 -9.88 -20.65 -15.60
CA GLU A 144 -8.62 -19.95 -15.42
C GLU A 144 -8.76 -18.56 -14.79
N VAL A 145 -7.70 -18.15 -14.08
CA VAL A 145 -7.51 -16.78 -13.60
C VAL A 145 -6.38 -16.14 -14.37
N ASP A 146 -6.65 -15.01 -14.98
CA ASP A 146 -5.70 -14.25 -15.76
C ASP A 146 -5.31 -12.93 -15.11
N ARG A 147 -4.04 -12.55 -15.24
CA ARG A 147 -3.63 -11.15 -15.09
C ARG A 147 -3.67 -10.50 -16.46
N ILE A 148 -4.68 -9.66 -16.66
CA ILE A 148 -4.90 -8.99 -17.95
C ILE A 148 -3.86 -7.88 -18.14
N VAL A 149 -3.08 -8.00 -19.19
CA VAL A 149 -2.07 -7.01 -19.57
C VAL A 149 -2.42 -6.38 -20.92
N ARG A 150 -2.03 -5.13 -21.10
CA ARG A 150 -2.26 -4.40 -22.36
C ARG A 150 -1.59 -5.12 -23.52
N GLY A 151 -2.38 -5.42 -24.58
CA GLY A 151 -1.92 -6.14 -25.75
C GLY A 151 -1.76 -7.64 -25.56
N GLY A 152 -2.11 -8.16 -24.36
CA GLY A 152 -2.07 -9.59 -24.06
C GLY A 152 -3.05 -10.38 -24.91
N ASN A 153 -2.61 -11.56 -25.37
CA ASN A 153 -3.44 -12.57 -26.01
C ASN A 153 -3.47 -13.82 -25.12
N PHE A 154 -4.66 -14.16 -24.58
CA PHE A 154 -4.85 -15.21 -23.60
C PHE A 154 -5.14 -16.59 -24.19
N GLY A 155 -5.09 -16.71 -25.52
CA GLY A 155 -4.94 -17.99 -26.22
C GLY A 155 -6.23 -18.65 -26.66
N TRP A 156 -7.42 -18.28 -26.17
CA TRP A 156 -8.67 -18.85 -26.67
C TRP A 156 -8.84 -18.55 -28.16
N ARG A 157 -9.15 -19.46 -29.05
CA ARG A 157 -9.58 -20.87 -28.83
C ARG A 157 -8.45 -21.89 -29.05
N THR A 158 -7.20 -21.50 -29.16
CA THR A 158 -6.05 -22.42 -29.30
C THR A 158 -5.81 -23.18 -28.00
N PHE A 159 -5.96 -22.48 -26.89
CA PHE A 159 -5.82 -23.03 -25.55
C PHE A 159 -7.10 -22.84 -24.74
N GLU A 160 -7.35 -23.76 -23.80
CA GLU A 160 -8.28 -23.67 -22.69
C GLU A 160 -7.43 -23.83 -21.42
N GLY A 161 -7.16 -22.74 -20.69
CA GLY A 161 -6.07 -22.71 -19.74
C GLY A 161 -4.73 -22.99 -20.43
N THR A 162 -4.00 -23.97 -19.90
CA THR A 162 -2.77 -24.48 -20.53
C THR A 162 -2.99 -25.65 -21.50
N LEU A 163 -4.24 -26.11 -21.64
CA LEU A 163 -4.56 -27.24 -22.52
C LEU A 163 -4.73 -26.80 -23.96
N CYS A 164 -4.03 -27.49 -24.88
CA CYS A 164 -4.26 -27.37 -26.31
C CYS A 164 -5.61 -27.96 -26.68
N THR A 165 -6.50 -27.14 -27.28
CA THR A 165 -7.85 -27.59 -27.65
C THR A 165 -7.91 -28.39 -28.93
N GLY A 166 -6.90 -28.31 -29.77
CA GLY A 166 -6.90 -28.91 -31.12
C GLY A 166 -7.78 -28.15 -32.13
N ASN A 167 -8.40 -27.04 -31.76
CA ASN A 167 -9.26 -26.23 -32.66
C ASN A 167 -8.49 -25.39 -33.68
N ASN A 168 -7.18 -25.20 -33.46
CA ASN A 168 -6.24 -24.66 -34.45
C ASN A 168 -5.27 -25.76 -34.86
N PRO A 169 -4.79 -25.77 -36.12
CA PRO A 169 -3.89 -26.83 -36.56
C PRO A 169 -2.61 -26.86 -35.70
N PRO A 170 -2.09 -28.05 -35.37
CA PRO A 170 -0.85 -28.18 -34.61
C PRO A 170 0.35 -27.60 -35.39
N PRO A 171 1.42 -27.14 -34.66
CA PRO A 171 1.59 -27.34 -33.23
C PRO A 171 0.89 -26.24 -32.41
N CYS A 172 0.35 -26.61 -31.23
CA CYS A 172 -0.05 -25.67 -30.23
C CYS A 172 1.21 -25.00 -29.64
N ASP A 173 1.60 -23.89 -30.22
CA ASP A 173 2.71 -23.08 -29.70
C ASP A 173 2.18 -22.10 -28.63
N PRO A 174 2.57 -22.22 -27.36
CA PRO A 174 2.16 -21.31 -26.30
C PRO A 174 2.91 -19.98 -26.33
N THR A 175 3.99 -19.87 -27.09
CA THR A 175 4.91 -18.70 -27.06
C THR A 175 4.24 -17.35 -27.29
N PRO A 176 3.24 -17.21 -28.20
CA PRO A 176 2.61 -15.92 -28.44
C PRO A 176 1.52 -15.56 -27.41
N PHE A 177 1.22 -16.46 -26.46
CA PHE A 177 0.11 -16.29 -25.54
C PHE A 177 0.57 -16.00 -24.12
N VAL A 178 -0.26 -15.23 -23.39
CA VAL A 178 -0.06 -15.00 -21.95
C VAL A 178 -0.68 -16.18 -21.20
N PRO A 179 0.11 -16.94 -20.42
CA PRO A 179 -0.42 -18.06 -19.67
C PRO A 179 -1.22 -17.60 -18.45
N PRO A 180 -2.23 -18.39 -18.00
CA PRO A 180 -2.99 -18.08 -16.80
C PRO A 180 -2.11 -18.08 -15.55
N ILE A 181 -2.51 -17.30 -14.56
CA ILE A 181 -1.90 -17.31 -13.21
C ILE A 181 -2.16 -18.69 -12.58
N THR A 182 -3.39 -19.16 -12.67
CA THR A 182 -3.81 -20.45 -12.15
C THR A 182 -4.99 -20.98 -12.95
N GLU A 183 -5.16 -22.29 -12.92
CA GLU A 183 -6.27 -22.97 -13.58
C GLU A 183 -6.76 -24.15 -12.72
N TYR A 184 -8.00 -24.61 -12.96
CA TYR A 184 -8.55 -25.79 -12.34
C TYR A 184 -9.47 -26.56 -13.30
N ASP A 185 -9.65 -27.85 -13.04
CA ASP A 185 -10.51 -28.71 -13.82
C ASP A 185 -11.95 -28.76 -13.27
N HIS A 186 -12.85 -29.40 -14.02
CA HIS A 186 -14.26 -29.58 -13.66
C HIS A 186 -14.50 -30.72 -12.66
N SER A 187 -13.47 -31.23 -11.97
CA SER A 187 -13.65 -32.18 -10.88
C SER A 187 -14.44 -31.57 -9.72
N ASN A 188 -15.00 -32.42 -8.86
CA ASN A 188 -15.75 -32.00 -7.65
C ASN A 188 -16.99 -31.14 -7.92
N GLY A 189 -17.58 -31.21 -9.11
CA GLY A 189 -18.76 -30.43 -9.47
C GLY A 189 -18.50 -29.00 -9.89
N ARG A 190 -17.25 -28.62 -10.11
CA ARG A 190 -16.84 -27.33 -10.69
C ARG A 190 -17.23 -27.23 -12.15
N CYS A 191 -17.55 -26.06 -12.63
CA CYS A 191 -17.96 -25.89 -14.02
C CYS A 191 -17.78 -24.49 -14.60
N SER A 192 -17.61 -23.46 -13.76
CA SER A 192 -17.55 -22.08 -14.24
C SER A 192 -16.94 -21.16 -13.18
N ILE A 193 -15.78 -20.63 -13.48
CA ILE A 193 -15.15 -19.62 -12.62
C ILE A 193 -15.99 -18.36 -12.59
N THR A 194 -16.16 -17.81 -11.39
CA THR A 194 -16.83 -16.52 -11.22
C THR A 194 -15.86 -15.35 -11.33
N GLY A 195 -14.57 -15.56 -11.04
CA GLY A 195 -13.58 -14.50 -10.81
C GLY A 195 -13.63 -14.01 -9.37
N GLY A 196 -13.06 -12.85 -9.07
CA GLY A 196 -12.93 -12.39 -7.69
C GLY A 196 -12.20 -11.07 -7.53
N TYR A 197 -11.63 -10.85 -6.33
CA TYR A 197 -10.95 -9.61 -5.94
C TYR A 197 -9.66 -9.86 -5.14
N VAL A 198 -8.69 -8.96 -5.27
CA VAL A 198 -7.52 -8.92 -4.40
C VAL A 198 -7.91 -8.26 -3.08
N TYR A 199 -7.73 -8.95 -1.96
CA TYR A 199 -8.08 -8.45 -0.64
C TYR A 199 -7.13 -7.33 -0.17
N ARG A 200 -7.70 -6.17 0.14
CA ARG A 200 -7.01 -5.00 0.67
C ARG A 200 -7.65 -4.43 1.94
N GLY A 201 -8.58 -5.17 2.52
CA GLY A 201 -9.28 -4.77 3.74
C GLY A 201 -8.40 -4.75 4.98
N ALA A 202 -8.76 -3.91 5.93
CA ALA A 202 -8.03 -3.73 7.19
C ALA A 202 -8.56 -4.62 8.33
N GLN A 203 -9.69 -5.32 8.15
CA GLN A 203 -10.32 -6.12 9.20
C GLN A 203 -9.66 -7.49 9.40
N GLY A 204 -8.66 -7.84 8.55
CA GLY A 204 -7.91 -9.08 8.70
C GLY A 204 -8.73 -10.33 8.34
N ALA A 205 -9.74 -10.19 7.49
CA ALA A 205 -10.55 -11.30 7.02
C ALA A 205 -9.72 -12.34 6.26
N LEU A 206 -8.75 -11.86 5.47
CA LEU A 206 -7.81 -12.66 4.66
C LEU A 206 -6.40 -12.07 4.75
N PRO A 207 -5.35 -12.80 4.36
CA PRO A 207 -4.03 -12.23 4.19
C PRO A 207 -4.05 -11.11 3.12
N LEU A 208 -3.47 -9.95 3.44
CA LEU A 208 -3.38 -8.83 2.51
C LEU A 208 -2.71 -9.23 1.20
N GLY A 209 -3.30 -8.81 0.09
CA GLY A 209 -2.77 -9.10 -1.24
C GLY A 209 -3.12 -10.50 -1.75
N SER A 210 -3.92 -11.28 -1.06
CA SER A 210 -4.43 -12.54 -1.59
C SER A 210 -5.62 -12.29 -2.53
N TYR A 211 -5.76 -13.08 -3.59
CA TYR A 211 -6.88 -13.06 -4.51
C TYR A 211 -7.91 -14.10 -4.12
N LEU A 212 -9.12 -13.65 -3.79
CA LEU A 212 -10.26 -14.51 -3.49
C LEU A 212 -11.11 -14.67 -4.73
N PHE A 213 -11.41 -15.91 -5.13
CA PHE A 213 -12.25 -16.21 -6.30
C PHE A 213 -13.10 -17.46 -6.03
N GLY A 214 -14.05 -17.75 -6.89
CA GLY A 214 -14.96 -18.87 -6.67
C GLY A 214 -15.45 -19.53 -7.94
N ASP A 215 -16.09 -20.69 -7.76
CA ASP A 215 -16.76 -21.44 -8.82
C ASP A 215 -18.28 -21.37 -8.63
N PHE A 216 -18.99 -21.10 -9.72
CA PHE A 216 -20.45 -20.94 -9.72
C PHE A 216 -21.17 -22.24 -9.36
N CYS A 217 -20.74 -23.38 -9.91
CA CYS A 217 -21.45 -24.65 -9.76
C CYS A 217 -21.25 -25.32 -8.41
N SER A 218 -20.01 -25.42 -7.98
CA SER A 218 -19.65 -26.10 -6.73
C SER A 218 -19.90 -25.22 -5.50
N GLY A 219 -19.93 -23.90 -5.67
CA GLY A 219 -19.99 -22.94 -4.55
C GLY A 219 -18.70 -22.89 -3.74
N GLU A 220 -17.62 -23.42 -4.29
CA GLU A 220 -16.31 -23.36 -3.67
C GLU A 220 -15.69 -21.96 -3.79
N ILE A 221 -15.01 -21.54 -2.73
CA ILE A 221 -14.25 -20.29 -2.66
C ILE A 221 -12.79 -20.64 -2.47
N PHE A 222 -11.97 -20.07 -3.32
CA PHE A 222 -10.54 -20.31 -3.38
C PHE A 222 -9.73 -19.07 -3.00
N LEU A 223 -8.56 -19.28 -2.45
CA LEU A 223 -7.61 -18.25 -2.08
C LEU A 223 -6.27 -18.48 -2.76
N LEU A 224 -5.85 -17.53 -3.57
CA LEU A 224 -4.55 -17.49 -4.21
C LEU A 224 -3.66 -16.48 -3.49
N GLN A 225 -2.45 -16.90 -3.13
CA GLN A 225 -1.47 -16.07 -2.41
C GLN A 225 -0.16 -15.97 -3.18
N GLY A 226 0.64 -14.95 -2.87
CA GLY A 226 1.97 -14.76 -3.45
C GLY A 226 2.01 -13.70 -4.55
N ASN A 227 2.93 -13.88 -5.51
CA ASN A 227 3.21 -12.91 -6.56
C ASN A 227 2.36 -13.08 -7.83
N PHE A 228 1.40 -14.00 -7.81
CA PHE A 228 0.52 -14.30 -8.96
C PHE A 228 1.31 -14.63 -10.24
N ALA A 229 2.37 -15.43 -10.11
CA ALA A 229 3.11 -15.94 -11.26
C ALA A 229 2.30 -17.05 -11.97
N PRO A 230 2.51 -17.27 -13.27
CA PRO A 230 1.91 -18.42 -13.96
C PRO A 230 2.17 -19.75 -13.26
N GLY A 231 1.12 -20.56 -13.12
CA GLY A 231 1.17 -21.84 -12.42
C GLY A 231 1.10 -21.73 -10.89
N SER A 232 0.73 -20.57 -10.35
CA SER A 232 0.49 -20.40 -8.89
C SER A 232 -0.60 -21.35 -8.42
N THR A 233 -0.45 -21.88 -7.21
CA THR A 233 -1.42 -22.78 -6.57
C THR A 233 -2.36 -21.99 -5.64
N PHE A 234 -3.58 -22.46 -5.54
CA PHE A 234 -4.61 -21.88 -4.66
C PHE A 234 -5.04 -22.89 -3.60
N ALA A 235 -5.68 -22.41 -2.54
CA ALA A 235 -6.27 -23.21 -1.50
C ALA A 235 -7.81 -23.09 -1.53
N LEU A 236 -8.53 -24.18 -1.29
CA LEU A 236 -9.96 -24.15 -0.97
C LEU A 236 -10.09 -23.59 0.46
N VAL A 237 -10.82 -22.47 0.63
CA VAL A 237 -11.00 -21.83 1.93
C VAL A 237 -12.42 -21.91 2.46
N ALA A 238 -13.40 -22.07 1.57
CA ALA A 238 -14.81 -22.27 1.95
C ALA A 238 -15.57 -22.99 0.83
N ALA A 239 -16.70 -23.59 1.19
CA ALA A 239 -17.70 -24.07 0.26
C ALA A 239 -19.08 -23.63 0.77
N THR A 240 -19.76 -22.78 0.01
CA THR A 240 -21.06 -22.22 0.41
C THR A 240 -22.21 -23.18 0.17
N GLY A 241 -22.02 -24.14 -0.75
CA GLY A 241 -23.08 -25.01 -1.25
C GLY A 241 -24.14 -24.25 -2.08
N GLN A 242 -23.87 -22.99 -2.47
CA GLN A 242 -24.71 -22.13 -3.27
C GLN A 242 -23.98 -21.68 -4.53
N ASN A 243 -24.73 -21.35 -5.58
CA ASN A 243 -24.14 -20.82 -6.80
C ASN A 243 -23.58 -19.41 -6.58
N ILE A 244 -22.26 -19.23 -6.72
CA ILE A 244 -21.59 -17.94 -6.55
C ILE A 244 -21.59 -17.18 -7.87
N SER A 245 -22.37 -16.11 -7.96
CA SER A 245 -22.57 -15.34 -9.21
C SER A 245 -21.64 -14.15 -9.35
N SER A 246 -21.12 -13.60 -8.25
CA SER A 246 -20.26 -12.42 -8.26
C SER A 246 -19.51 -12.27 -6.93
N PHE A 247 -18.57 -11.36 -6.95
CA PHE A 247 -17.88 -10.81 -5.79
C PHE A 247 -17.98 -9.27 -5.83
N GLY A 248 -17.67 -8.63 -4.73
CA GLY A 248 -17.53 -7.19 -4.61
C GLY A 248 -16.61 -6.79 -3.47
N GLU A 249 -16.15 -5.55 -3.50
CA GLU A 249 -15.42 -4.95 -2.39
C GLU A 249 -16.09 -3.63 -1.96
N ASP A 250 -16.01 -3.31 -0.67
CA ASP A 250 -16.43 -2.01 -0.18
C ASP A 250 -15.31 -0.97 -0.26
N GLN A 251 -15.62 0.27 0.16
CA GLN A 251 -14.65 1.36 0.14
C GLN A 251 -13.42 1.10 1.03
N ASP A 252 -13.55 0.24 2.05
CA ASP A 252 -12.48 -0.14 2.97
C ASP A 252 -11.68 -1.36 2.49
N GLY A 253 -12.06 -1.95 1.33
CA GLY A 253 -11.40 -3.12 0.73
C GLY A 253 -11.81 -4.44 1.34
N GLU A 254 -12.89 -4.48 2.11
CA GLU A 254 -13.48 -5.72 2.61
C GLU A 254 -14.29 -6.40 1.51
N LEU A 255 -14.22 -7.72 1.42
CA LEU A 255 -14.81 -8.48 0.32
C LEU A 255 -16.17 -9.04 0.67
N TYR A 256 -16.98 -9.19 -0.38
CA TYR A 256 -18.31 -9.77 -0.33
C TYR A 256 -18.48 -10.83 -1.42
N VAL A 257 -19.17 -11.90 -1.08
CA VAL A 257 -19.60 -12.97 -2.00
C VAL A 257 -21.07 -12.75 -2.32
N VAL A 258 -21.44 -12.81 -3.60
CA VAL A 258 -22.81 -12.66 -4.06
C VAL A 258 -23.30 -14.02 -4.57
N GLU A 259 -24.30 -14.56 -3.90
CA GLU A 259 -24.95 -15.81 -4.28
C GLU A 259 -26.06 -15.55 -5.29
N TYR A 260 -26.21 -16.46 -6.26
CA TYR A 260 -27.28 -16.38 -7.26
C TYR A 260 -28.70 -16.43 -6.64
N GLY A 261 -28.81 -17.05 -5.48
CA GLY A 261 -30.07 -17.09 -4.68
C GLY A 261 -30.47 -15.76 -4.04
N GLY A 262 -29.65 -14.72 -4.14
CA GLY A 262 -29.94 -13.35 -3.68
C GLY A 262 -29.27 -12.93 -2.37
N ALA A 263 -28.42 -13.77 -1.77
CA ALA A 263 -27.66 -13.38 -0.58
C ALA A 263 -26.39 -12.62 -0.97
N VAL A 264 -26.01 -11.64 -0.13
CA VAL A 264 -24.71 -10.97 -0.14
C VAL A 264 -24.05 -11.23 1.20
N LEU A 265 -22.94 -11.95 1.18
CA LEU A 265 -22.24 -12.42 2.36
C LEU A 265 -20.92 -11.66 2.49
N LYS A 266 -20.68 -11.07 3.65
CA LYS A 266 -19.37 -10.47 3.93
C LYS A 266 -18.36 -11.58 4.20
N VAL A 267 -17.18 -11.48 3.58
CA VAL A 267 -16.04 -12.35 3.90
C VAL A 267 -15.51 -11.96 5.28
N ALA A 268 -15.56 -12.88 6.20
CA ALA A 268 -15.04 -12.72 7.55
C ALA A 268 -13.94 -13.75 7.79
N GLY A 269 -12.85 -13.34 8.41
CA GLY A 269 -11.83 -14.26 8.90
C GLY A 269 -12.38 -15.14 10.02
N ALA A 270 -11.69 -16.24 10.34
CA ALA A 270 -11.96 -16.99 11.55
C ALA A 270 -11.92 -16.00 12.74
N PRO A 271 -12.81 -16.15 13.73
CA PRO A 271 -12.95 -15.16 14.78
C PRO A 271 -11.63 -14.96 15.52
N CYS A 272 -10.98 -13.83 15.26
CA CYS A 272 -9.83 -13.36 16.02
C CYS A 272 -10.26 -12.74 17.38
N ALA A 273 -11.41 -13.14 17.90
CA ALA A 273 -11.98 -12.62 19.14
C ALA A 273 -11.05 -12.78 20.35
N SER A 274 -10.16 -13.77 20.32
CA SER A 274 -9.17 -14.02 21.37
C SER A 274 -7.77 -13.49 21.03
N LEU A 275 -7.60 -12.74 19.92
CA LEU A 275 -6.32 -12.13 19.59
C LEU A 275 -5.88 -11.17 20.70
N ARG A 276 -4.66 -11.33 21.18
CA ARG A 276 -4.04 -10.50 22.21
C ARG A 276 -2.68 -10.02 21.75
N LEU A 277 -2.34 -8.81 22.16
CA LEU A 277 -1.05 -8.16 21.91
C LEU A 277 -0.27 -8.04 23.22
N ASP A 278 0.98 -8.45 23.21
CA ASP A 278 1.86 -8.35 24.36
C ASP A 278 3.25 -7.83 23.98
N PRO A 279 3.69 -6.69 24.55
CA PRO A 279 2.92 -5.78 25.40
C PRO A 279 1.85 -5.00 24.61
N PRO A 280 0.76 -4.52 25.26
CA PRO A 280 -0.26 -3.71 24.59
C PRO A 280 0.22 -2.29 24.28
N SER A 281 1.31 -1.85 24.89
CA SER A 281 1.96 -0.57 24.59
C SER A 281 3.46 -0.61 24.90
N LEU A 282 4.24 0.22 24.14
CA LEU A 282 5.66 0.45 24.41
C LEU A 282 5.96 1.96 24.45
N ALA A 283 6.92 2.32 25.32
CA ALA A 283 7.42 3.67 25.44
C ALA A 283 8.84 3.77 24.91
N PHE A 284 9.14 4.85 24.19
CA PHE A 284 10.44 5.12 23.57
C PHE A 284 10.98 6.48 24.03
N PRO A 285 12.31 6.62 24.13
CA PRO A 285 12.94 7.92 24.31
C PRO A 285 12.77 8.76 23.02
N ALA A 286 13.13 10.03 23.12
CA ALA A 286 13.13 10.91 21.96
C ALA A 286 14.03 10.44 20.81
N SER A 287 15.10 9.70 21.09
CA SER A 287 16.00 9.12 20.10
C SER A 287 15.35 8.03 19.24
N GLY A 288 14.15 7.57 19.60
CA GLY A 288 13.50 6.44 18.95
C GLY A 288 14.07 5.10 19.38
N GLY A 289 13.91 4.09 18.51
CA GLY A 289 14.40 2.73 18.76
C GLY A 289 13.51 1.69 18.10
N SER A 290 13.84 0.40 18.29
CA SER A 290 13.08 -0.72 17.74
C SER A 290 12.14 -1.34 18.78
N GLY A 291 10.93 -1.69 18.37
CA GLY A 291 9.92 -2.33 19.20
C GLY A 291 9.50 -3.69 18.65
N THR A 292 8.96 -4.49 19.53
CA THR A 292 8.42 -5.81 19.20
C THR A 292 7.12 -6.01 19.96
N VAL A 293 6.11 -6.56 19.29
CA VAL A 293 4.85 -6.97 19.90
C VAL A 293 4.54 -8.41 19.50
N ALA A 294 4.30 -9.26 20.48
CA ALA A 294 3.84 -10.63 20.27
C ALA A 294 2.34 -10.62 19.99
N VAL A 295 1.92 -11.39 19.00
CA VAL A 295 0.54 -11.67 18.68
C VAL A 295 0.22 -13.07 19.14
N THR A 296 -0.77 -13.22 20.00
CA THR A 296 -1.33 -14.52 20.41
C THR A 296 -2.73 -14.62 19.83
N ALA A 297 -2.96 -15.61 18.97
CA ALA A 297 -4.22 -15.80 18.29
C ALA A 297 -4.46 -17.29 17.97
N PRO A 298 -5.71 -17.74 17.74
CA PRO A 298 -6.00 -19.07 17.22
C PRO A 298 -5.33 -19.30 15.86
N ASP A 299 -4.93 -20.54 15.55
CA ASP A 299 -4.21 -20.91 14.33
C ASP A 299 -4.90 -20.45 13.04
N ALA A 300 -6.23 -20.46 13.01
CA ALA A 300 -7.04 -20.01 11.87
C ALA A 300 -7.24 -18.48 11.82
N CYS A 301 -6.73 -17.72 12.79
CA CYS A 301 -6.83 -16.26 12.81
C CYS A 301 -5.74 -15.65 11.96
N SER A 302 -6.06 -15.24 10.75
CA SER A 302 -5.17 -14.41 9.92
C SER A 302 -5.21 -12.96 10.38
N TRP A 303 -4.06 -12.30 10.44
CA TRP A 303 -3.94 -10.90 10.85
C TRP A 303 -2.91 -10.15 10.02
N THR A 304 -3.13 -8.85 9.94
CA THR A 304 -2.21 -7.90 9.31
C THR A 304 -1.84 -6.81 10.30
N ALA A 305 -0.64 -6.26 10.15
CA ALA A 305 -0.16 -5.14 10.94
C ALA A 305 0.07 -3.92 10.04
N ALA A 306 -0.48 -2.79 10.43
CA ALA A 306 -0.32 -1.52 9.73
C ALA A 306 -0.21 -0.36 10.71
N THR A 307 0.37 0.76 10.30
CA THR A 307 0.44 1.99 11.08
C THR A 307 0.05 3.19 10.23
N PRO A 308 -0.82 4.10 10.75
CA PRO A 308 -1.10 5.38 10.11
C PRO A 308 -0.01 6.43 10.39
N ASP A 309 0.92 6.14 11.28
CA ASP A 309 1.90 7.10 11.79
C ASP A 309 3.21 7.01 11.01
N PRO A 310 3.60 8.01 10.20
CA PRO A 310 4.76 7.95 9.30
C PRO A 310 6.11 7.85 10.03
N TRP A 311 6.14 8.09 11.34
CA TRP A 311 7.32 7.97 12.18
C TRP A 311 7.48 6.58 12.81
N ILE A 312 6.56 5.65 12.52
CA ILE A 312 6.63 4.23 12.88
C ILE A 312 6.74 3.44 11.57
N THR A 313 7.71 2.56 11.47
CA THR A 313 7.91 1.71 10.29
C THR A 313 7.87 0.24 10.70
N ILE A 314 6.96 -0.54 10.14
CA ILE A 314 6.92 -1.99 10.37
C ILE A 314 8.06 -2.62 9.56
N THR A 315 8.96 -3.32 10.25
CA THR A 315 10.18 -3.92 9.67
C THR A 315 10.05 -5.42 9.47
N ALA A 316 9.15 -6.09 10.20
CA ALA A 316 8.83 -7.50 10.02
C ALA A 316 7.46 -7.85 10.61
N GLY A 317 6.85 -8.92 10.11
CA GLY A 317 5.56 -9.40 10.59
C GLY A 317 4.40 -8.48 10.18
N ALA A 318 4.42 -7.92 8.97
CA ALA A 318 3.31 -7.13 8.44
C ALA A 318 2.03 -7.97 8.25
N SER A 319 2.13 -9.30 8.24
CA SER A 319 1.00 -10.24 8.22
C SER A 319 1.39 -11.57 8.87
N GLY A 320 0.39 -12.34 9.31
CA GLY A 320 0.58 -13.67 9.88
C GLY A 320 -0.75 -14.39 10.07
N ALA A 321 -0.67 -15.64 10.54
CA ALA A 321 -1.80 -16.44 11.00
C ALA A 321 -1.44 -17.12 12.33
N GLY A 322 -2.40 -17.20 13.24
CA GLY A 322 -2.16 -17.72 14.59
C GLY A 322 -1.19 -16.84 15.38
N ASN A 323 -0.35 -17.48 16.17
CA ASN A 323 0.68 -16.79 16.95
C ASN A 323 1.76 -16.20 16.05
N GLY A 324 2.26 -15.00 16.39
CA GLY A 324 3.28 -14.34 15.61
C GLY A 324 3.96 -13.18 16.33
N THR A 325 4.76 -12.42 15.60
CA THR A 325 5.51 -11.28 16.14
C THR A 325 5.59 -10.18 15.10
N VAL A 326 5.22 -8.98 15.49
CA VAL A 326 5.40 -7.76 14.68
C VAL A 326 6.60 -6.99 15.21
N ARG A 327 7.51 -6.57 14.32
CA ARG A 327 8.65 -5.71 14.64
C ARG A 327 8.50 -4.38 13.92
N TYR A 328 8.86 -3.31 14.60
CA TYR A 328 8.78 -1.96 14.05
C TYR A 328 9.89 -1.06 14.60
N ASP A 329 10.22 -0.04 13.85
CA ASP A 329 11.15 1.01 14.24
C ASP A 329 10.42 2.33 14.46
N VAL A 330 10.87 3.07 15.47
CA VAL A 330 10.37 4.38 15.85
C VAL A 330 11.45 5.41 15.53
N ALA A 331 11.17 6.34 14.61
CA ALA A 331 12.09 7.39 14.24
C ALA A 331 12.33 8.39 15.39
N ALA A 332 13.52 8.99 15.43
CA ALA A 332 13.81 10.04 16.42
C ALA A 332 12.83 11.21 16.31
N SER A 333 12.46 11.81 17.45
CA SER A 333 11.59 12.99 17.54
C SER A 333 12.39 14.22 17.97
N THR A 334 12.17 15.32 17.26
CA THR A 334 12.65 16.66 17.64
C THR A 334 11.51 17.53 18.20
N GLU A 335 10.31 16.98 18.31
CA GLU A 335 9.10 17.71 18.76
C GLU A 335 9.21 18.09 20.24
N ALA A 336 8.72 19.27 20.57
CA ALA A 336 8.75 19.79 21.96
C ALA A 336 7.76 19.10 22.90
N ARG A 337 6.88 18.25 22.37
CA ARG A 337 5.85 17.49 23.11
C ARG A 337 5.99 16.00 22.85
N PRO A 338 5.60 15.15 23.82
CA PRO A 338 5.50 13.71 23.57
C PRO A 338 4.47 13.45 22.47
N ARG A 339 4.68 12.36 21.71
CA ARG A 339 3.71 11.91 20.71
C ARG A 339 3.28 10.46 20.96
N THR A 340 2.11 10.15 20.49
CA THR A 340 1.52 8.81 20.60
C THR A 340 1.09 8.37 19.22
N GLY A 341 1.44 7.15 18.85
CA GLY A 341 1.06 6.50 17.60
C GLY A 341 0.56 5.10 17.85
N ALA A 342 0.17 4.42 16.78
CA ALA A 342 -0.47 3.12 16.83
C ALA A 342 0.10 2.16 15.79
N VAL A 343 0.31 0.91 16.19
CA VAL A 343 0.41 -0.23 15.28
C VAL A 343 -0.90 -1.01 15.42
N ARG A 344 -1.69 -1.04 14.34
CA ARG A 344 -2.96 -1.78 14.27
C ARG A 344 -2.68 -3.19 13.80
N ILE A 345 -3.15 -4.18 14.56
CA ILE A 345 -2.98 -5.60 14.23
C ILE A 345 -4.36 -6.25 14.32
N ALA A 346 -4.93 -6.62 13.17
CA ALA A 346 -6.34 -6.97 13.04
C ALA A 346 -7.23 -5.88 13.70
N SER A 347 -8.13 -6.26 14.60
CA SER A 347 -8.99 -5.32 15.35
C SER A 347 -8.33 -4.72 16.60
N GLN A 348 -7.08 -5.08 16.91
CA GLN A 348 -6.38 -4.63 18.11
C GLN A 348 -5.40 -3.51 17.84
N VAL A 349 -5.11 -2.70 18.86
CA VAL A 349 -4.20 -1.56 18.76
C VAL A 349 -3.07 -1.70 19.77
N HIS A 350 -1.84 -1.76 19.29
CA HIS A 350 -0.64 -1.60 20.08
C HIS A 350 -0.24 -0.12 20.10
N THR A 351 -0.17 0.47 21.29
CA THR A 351 0.11 1.91 21.45
C THR A 351 1.62 2.16 21.56
N VAL A 352 2.13 3.04 20.72
CA VAL A 352 3.52 3.50 20.75
C VAL A 352 3.57 4.91 21.34
N ARG A 353 4.27 5.08 22.47
CA ARG A 353 4.45 6.37 23.13
C ARG A 353 5.90 6.81 23.01
N GLN A 354 6.14 8.02 22.51
CA GLN A 354 7.49 8.56 22.42
C GLN A 354 7.62 9.85 23.22
N ALA A 355 8.62 9.89 24.07
CA ALA A 355 8.97 11.08 24.84
C ALA A 355 9.50 12.20 23.91
N ASN A 356 9.32 13.43 24.32
CA ASN A 356 9.98 14.57 23.69
C ASN A 356 11.45 14.63 24.13
N PRO A 357 12.34 15.28 23.35
CA PRO A 357 13.70 15.58 23.78
C PRO A 357 13.72 16.34 25.11
N PRO A 358 14.64 16.03 26.00
CA PRO A 358 14.79 16.78 27.26
C PRO A 358 15.06 18.26 26.94
N ARG A 359 14.43 19.16 27.70
CA ARG A 359 14.77 20.57 27.59
C ARG A 359 16.23 20.78 27.99
N CYS A 360 17.01 21.38 27.10
CA CYS A 360 18.41 21.69 27.34
C CYS A 360 18.55 22.84 28.33
N THR A 361 18.39 22.52 29.62
CA THR A 361 18.73 23.46 30.70
C THR A 361 20.19 23.26 31.07
N LEU A 362 20.98 24.33 30.88
CA LEU A 362 22.40 24.32 31.20
C LEU A 362 22.65 25.07 32.52
N GLU A 363 23.40 24.43 33.43
CA GLU A 363 23.90 25.08 34.64
C GLU A 363 25.44 25.01 34.65
N VAL A 364 26.08 26.06 35.17
CA VAL A 364 27.54 26.14 35.25
C VAL A 364 27.97 26.61 36.65
N SER A 365 29.02 26.00 37.15
CA SER A 365 29.57 26.31 38.46
C SER A 365 31.10 26.20 38.47
N PRO A 366 31.85 27.16 39.04
CA PRO A 366 31.36 28.45 39.58
C PRO A 366 31.00 29.45 38.48
N ARG A 367 30.13 30.42 38.77
CA ARG A 367 29.73 31.51 37.85
C ARG A 367 30.64 32.72 37.91
N ARG A 368 31.60 32.70 38.83
CA ARG A 368 32.57 33.82 39.04
C ARG A 368 33.93 33.25 39.39
N PHE A 369 34.97 33.86 38.82
CA PHE A 369 36.36 33.68 39.20
C PHE A 369 36.91 35.04 39.61
N THR A 370 37.49 35.08 40.82
CA THR A 370 38.35 36.20 41.28
C THR A 370 39.77 35.68 41.32
N VAL A 371 40.65 36.25 40.52
CA VAL A 371 41.95 35.67 40.17
C VAL A 371 43.05 36.68 40.52
N PRO A 372 44.16 36.23 41.17
CA PRO A 372 45.29 37.08 41.42
C PRO A 372 46.04 37.43 40.13
N VAL A 373 46.98 38.35 40.20
CA VAL A 373 47.79 38.85 39.08
C VAL A 373 48.60 37.71 38.40
N VAL A 374 48.98 36.71 39.16
CA VAL A 374 49.78 35.53 38.67
C VAL A 374 48.97 34.57 37.79
N GLY A 375 47.69 34.84 37.63
CA GLY A 375 46.79 33.92 36.92
C GLY A 375 46.39 32.73 37.78
N ILE A 376 45.62 31.83 37.19
CA ILE A 376 45.15 30.58 37.81
C ILE A 376 44.71 29.59 36.75
N ALA A 377 44.84 28.32 37.06
CA ALA A 377 44.11 27.24 36.41
C ALA A 377 42.97 26.79 37.32
N GLY A 378 41.80 26.52 36.76
CA GLY A 378 40.63 26.08 37.48
C GLY A 378 39.70 25.22 36.60
N THR A 379 38.54 24.85 37.15
CA THR A 379 37.56 24.02 36.44
C THR A 379 36.17 24.65 36.58
N ILE A 380 35.40 24.61 35.52
CA ILE A 380 34.01 24.95 35.48
C ILE A 380 33.23 23.66 35.22
N ALA A 381 32.41 23.27 36.17
CA ALA A 381 31.45 22.17 35.98
C ALA A 381 30.28 22.64 35.14
N VAL A 382 29.91 21.83 34.16
CA VAL A 382 28.72 22.00 33.32
C VAL A 382 27.75 20.88 33.68
N SER A 383 26.55 21.22 34.04
CA SER A 383 25.45 20.28 34.26
C SER A 383 24.39 20.49 33.17
N ALA A 384 24.12 19.47 32.39
CA ALA A 384 23.11 19.46 31.34
C ALA A 384 22.53 18.07 31.16
N PRO A 385 21.26 17.96 30.72
CA PRO A 385 20.69 16.67 30.35
C PRO A 385 21.53 15.98 29.24
N GLU A 386 21.47 14.64 29.20
CA GLU A 386 22.10 13.85 28.16
C GLU A 386 21.67 14.30 26.76
N GLY A 387 22.59 14.36 25.79
CA GLY A 387 22.32 14.81 24.43
C GLY A 387 22.29 16.34 24.26
N CYS A 388 22.31 17.14 25.31
CA CYS A 388 22.34 18.60 25.22
C CYS A 388 23.74 19.11 24.90
N ALA A 389 23.98 19.50 23.66
CA ALA A 389 25.24 20.08 23.21
C ALA A 389 25.43 21.51 23.75
N TRP A 390 26.66 21.85 24.10
CA TRP A 390 27.04 23.22 24.50
C TRP A 390 28.41 23.57 23.94
N THR A 391 28.64 24.88 23.79
CA THR A 391 29.94 25.45 23.39
C THR A 391 30.41 26.40 24.44
N ALA A 392 31.75 26.51 24.59
CA ALA A 392 32.41 27.47 25.50
C ALA A 392 33.30 28.40 24.71
N SER A 393 33.21 29.70 24.96
CA SER A 393 34.04 30.69 24.29
C SER A 393 34.44 31.84 25.20
N SER A 394 35.64 32.36 24.98
CA SER A 394 36.16 33.56 25.62
C SER A 394 36.36 34.66 24.57
N PRO A 395 35.90 35.92 24.82
CA PRO A 395 36.17 37.02 23.90
C PRO A 395 37.56 37.60 24.03
N VAL A 396 38.40 37.04 24.94
CA VAL A 396 39.73 37.56 25.23
C VAL A 396 40.78 36.46 25.22
N PRO A 397 41.99 36.70 24.68
CA PRO A 397 43.01 35.67 24.52
C PRO A 397 43.68 35.25 25.86
N TRP A 398 43.56 36.06 26.91
CA TRP A 398 44.13 35.73 28.21
C TRP A 398 43.32 34.77 29.07
N VAL A 399 42.17 34.28 28.53
CA VAL A 399 41.35 33.20 29.12
C VAL A 399 41.18 32.10 28.09
N VAL A 400 41.73 30.93 28.39
CA VAL A 400 41.65 29.73 27.54
C VAL A 400 40.74 28.72 28.20
N LEU A 401 39.86 28.09 27.38
CA LEU A 401 38.87 27.09 27.79
C LEU A 401 39.10 25.80 27.04
N THR A 402 39.17 24.67 27.76
CA THR A 402 39.39 23.34 27.16
C THR A 402 38.53 22.29 27.88
N PRO A 403 37.63 21.52 27.18
CA PRO A 403 37.29 21.66 25.76
C PRO A 403 36.45 22.91 25.46
N ALA A 404 36.42 23.33 24.21
CA ALA A 404 35.60 24.45 23.74
C ALA A 404 34.13 24.07 23.51
N GLY A 405 33.72 22.84 23.84
CA GLY A 405 32.32 22.34 23.73
C GLY A 405 32.23 20.92 24.23
N GLY A 406 30.97 20.45 24.38
CA GLY A 406 30.65 19.11 24.81
C GLY A 406 29.17 18.82 24.69
N SER A 407 28.73 17.65 25.17
CA SER A 407 27.34 17.21 25.23
C SER A 407 27.04 16.59 26.60
N GLY A 408 25.88 16.91 27.16
CA GLY A 408 25.52 16.48 28.52
C GLY A 408 26.34 17.16 29.58
N SER A 409 26.41 16.57 30.79
CA SER A 409 27.23 17.07 31.89
C SER A 409 28.69 16.84 31.61
N GLY A 410 29.55 17.79 32.03
CA GLY A 410 30.99 17.75 31.79
C GLY A 410 31.76 18.78 32.58
N SER A 411 33.03 18.95 32.27
CA SER A 411 33.89 19.95 32.88
C SER A 411 34.73 20.68 31.85
N ILE A 412 35.01 21.95 32.08
CA ILE A 412 35.83 22.80 31.25
C ILE A 412 37.02 23.27 32.11
N ALA A 413 38.22 22.94 31.70
CA ALA A 413 39.41 23.55 32.27
C ALA A 413 39.53 25.01 31.82
N ILE A 414 39.67 25.91 32.74
CA ILE A 414 39.89 27.32 32.48
C ILE A 414 41.33 27.70 32.92
N THR A 415 42.08 28.31 32.01
CA THR A 415 43.40 28.86 32.30
C THR A 415 43.37 30.36 32.09
N ILE A 416 43.76 31.11 33.11
CA ILE A 416 43.76 32.56 33.10
C ILE A 416 45.23 32.99 33.20
N ALA A 417 45.73 33.64 32.13
CA ALA A 417 47.10 34.07 32.03
C ALA A 417 47.44 35.19 33.07
N PRO A 418 48.70 35.25 33.54
CA PRO A 418 49.14 36.35 34.43
C PRO A 418 49.03 37.72 33.75
N THR A 419 49.05 38.77 34.54
CA THR A 419 49.03 40.15 34.04
C THR A 419 50.01 41.03 34.81
N THR A 420 50.71 41.88 34.07
CA THR A 420 51.55 42.93 34.61
C THR A 420 50.94 44.33 34.47
N ALA A 421 49.75 44.41 33.83
CA ALA A 421 49.10 45.68 33.57
C ALA A 421 48.55 46.31 34.87
N PRO A 422 48.65 47.62 35.02
CA PRO A 422 48.05 48.34 36.14
C PRO A 422 46.51 48.31 35.97
N GLY A 423 45.82 48.09 37.06
CA GLY A 423 44.36 48.01 37.10
C GLY A 423 43.80 46.57 36.97
N SER A 424 42.60 46.37 37.46
CA SER A 424 41.92 45.08 37.32
C SER A 424 41.34 44.92 35.94
N ARG A 425 41.43 43.71 35.36
CA ARG A 425 40.77 43.34 34.10
C ARG A 425 39.60 42.36 34.32
N ARG A 426 38.57 42.49 33.48
CA ARG A 426 37.35 41.71 33.60
C ARG A 426 36.94 41.21 32.23
N THR A 427 36.34 40.00 32.21
CA THR A 427 35.72 39.45 31.02
C THR A 427 34.51 38.59 31.42
N ARG A 428 33.68 38.28 30.43
CA ARG A 428 32.58 37.32 30.54
C ARG A 428 32.77 36.25 29.49
N ILE A 429 33.00 35.02 29.91
CA ILE A 429 33.01 33.87 29.06
C ILE A 429 31.58 33.32 28.88
N ARG A 430 31.26 32.75 27.70
CA ARG A 430 29.96 32.16 27.43
C ARG A 430 30.12 30.66 27.38
N ILE A 431 29.17 29.96 28.03
CA ILE A 431 29.05 28.52 27.98
C ILE A 431 27.57 28.23 27.63
N GLY A 432 27.31 27.91 26.38
CA GLY A 432 25.96 27.85 25.86
C GLY A 432 25.16 29.15 26.12
N SER A 433 24.04 29.04 26.85
CA SER A 433 23.22 30.18 27.26
C SER A 433 23.68 30.85 28.56
N ARG A 434 24.70 30.31 29.24
CA ARG A 434 25.19 30.79 30.54
C ARG A 434 26.43 31.66 30.37
N THR A 435 26.67 32.53 31.39
CA THR A 435 27.82 33.42 31.45
C THR A 435 28.57 33.21 32.76
N VAL A 436 29.91 33.13 32.67
CA VAL A 436 30.80 33.08 33.81
C VAL A 436 31.66 34.36 33.81
N GLN A 437 31.70 35.05 34.92
CA GLN A 437 32.43 36.28 35.07
C GLN A 437 33.86 36.00 35.59
N VAL A 438 34.87 36.54 34.93
CA VAL A 438 36.26 36.49 35.36
C VAL A 438 36.72 37.91 35.72
N THR A 439 37.23 38.08 36.92
CA THR A 439 37.86 39.32 37.39
C THR A 439 39.25 38.99 37.86
N GLN A 440 40.26 39.59 37.26
CA GLN A 440 41.66 39.47 37.70
C GLN A 440 42.08 40.80 38.37
N SER A 441 42.67 40.65 39.58
CA SER A 441 43.11 41.80 40.38
C SER A 441 44.20 42.57 39.68
N SER A 442 44.34 43.88 40.00
CA SER A 442 45.55 44.66 39.66
C SER A 442 46.71 44.25 40.54
N GLN A 443 47.93 44.50 40.06
CA GLN A 443 49.02 44.50 40.96
C GLN A 443 48.79 45.58 42.01
N VAL A 444 48.88 45.22 43.27
CA VAL A 444 48.98 46.23 44.35
C VAL A 444 50.40 46.76 44.27
N ASN A 445 50.52 48.01 43.80
CA ASN A 445 51.79 48.75 44.08
C ASN A 445 51.87 48.88 45.57
N VAL A 446 52.70 48.07 46.18
CA VAL A 446 53.21 48.38 47.53
C VAL A 446 54.18 49.58 47.33
N PRO A 447 53.90 50.73 47.90
CA PRO A 447 54.91 51.83 47.83
C PRO A 447 56.15 51.34 48.49
N ASN A 448 57.26 51.33 47.72
CA ASN A 448 58.60 51.24 48.34
C ASN A 448 58.80 52.47 49.25
N GLY A 449 58.73 52.26 50.54
CA GLY A 449 59.00 53.34 51.49
C GLY A 449 58.70 52.95 52.92
N LEU A 450 59.63 52.30 53.57
CA LEU A 450 60.37 52.77 54.76
C LEU A 450 61.31 51.70 55.18
#